data_b7f8004e9b4fa20b9e994cf722046758
#
_entry.id   b7f8004e9b4fa20b9e994cf722046758
#
_cell.length_a   1.000
_cell.length_b   1.000
_cell.length_c   1.000
_cell.angle_alpha   90.00
_cell.angle_beta   90.00
_cell.angle_gamma   90.00
#
_symmetry.space_group_name_H-M   'P 1'
#
loop_
_entity.id
_entity.type
_entity.pdbx_description
1 polymer ?
#
loop_
_entity_poly.entity_id
_entity_poly.type
_entity_poly.pdbx_seq_one_letter_code
_entity_poly.pdbx_strand_id
1 'polypeptide(L)'
;MKMVITLHTYQLVLPCLLGVEGLVAEELRDMGAENVAPENGRVLCAGSPEMIARANIRSRFAERVLVLLGTFEAKSFENLFRGVKALPWTEWIGRDDAFPVKGRCLSSQLMSVPDCQAIIKKAVVESLKETYKLEHFPETGANYQIQFLIMKDKVSIMLDTSGAGLHKRGYRKNSNEAPIKETLAAVMAKLSRVRTDGTLIDPFCGSGTILIEGAMLAMHIAPGLRRHFAAEKWKAVPGNIWDNERIAAKALERRDEGFLAFGYDIDPEAVRLTLENAKKAGVAQYISAEVRDIKDFSNDGPFGCVICNPPYGERLLDVKTAEDIYKTMGRVFTPKRGWSYAAISPDERFEICFGKKADRRRKLYNGMIRCQYYMYFKA
;
A
#
# COMPACT_ATOMS: atom_id res chain seq x y z
N MET A 1 28.12 -33.12 9.65
CA MET A 1 26.70 -33.35 9.35
C MET A 1 26.15 -32.06 8.70
N LYS A 2 26.06 -31.99 7.38
CA LYS A 2 25.46 -30.81 6.70
C LYS A 2 23.96 -30.84 6.97
N MET A 3 23.51 -29.88 7.75
CA MET A 3 22.08 -29.61 7.96
C MET A 3 21.51 -29.16 6.59
N VAL A 4 20.76 -30.05 5.94
CA VAL A 4 19.97 -29.67 4.75
C VAL A 4 18.83 -28.80 5.28
N ILE A 5 18.99 -27.48 5.19
CA ILE A 5 17.90 -26.55 5.42
C ILE A 5 16.99 -26.70 4.20
N THR A 6 15.89 -27.42 4.35
CA THR A 6 14.83 -27.43 3.35
C THR A 6 14.24 -26.02 3.37
N LEU A 7 14.62 -25.18 2.42
CA LEU A 7 14.06 -23.85 2.23
C LEU A 7 12.60 -24.04 1.81
N HIS A 8 11.67 -23.86 2.75
CA HIS A 8 10.25 -23.79 2.44
C HIS A 8 10.01 -22.54 1.57
N THR A 9 9.61 -22.76 0.33
CA THR A 9 9.23 -21.69 -0.59
C THR A 9 7.71 -21.57 -0.60
N TYR A 10 7.21 -20.39 -0.25
CA TYR A 10 5.79 -20.06 -0.23
C TYR A 10 5.39 -19.33 -1.49
N GLN A 11 4.17 -19.59 -1.96
CA GLN A 11 3.53 -18.73 -2.96
C GLN A 11 2.92 -17.52 -2.26
N LEU A 12 3.31 -16.33 -2.67
CA LEU A 12 2.87 -15.07 -2.10
C LEU A 12 1.96 -14.33 -3.08
N VAL A 13 0.96 -13.65 -2.54
CA VAL A 13 0.06 -12.77 -3.29
C VAL A 13 0.08 -11.40 -2.64
N LEU A 14 0.44 -10.38 -3.41
CA LEU A 14 0.47 -9.00 -2.94
C LEU A 14 -0.60 -8.18 -3.69
N PRO A 15 -1.80 -8.00 -3.09
CA PRO A 15 -2.80 -7.09 -3.63
C PRO A 15 -2.26 -5.66 -3.69
N CYS A 16 -2.61 -4.93 -4.74
CA CYS A 16 -2.22 -3.54 -4.94
C CYS A 16 -3.33 -2.74 -5.65
N LEU A 17 -3.15 -1.45 -5.76
CA LEU A 17 -4.03 -0.62 -6.56
C LEU A 17 -3.94 -1.02 -8.04
N LEU A 18 -5.08 -0.96 -8.76
CA LEU A 18 -5.11 -1.21 -10.20
C LEU A 18 -4.21 -0.21 -10.94
N GLY A 19 -3.38 -0.73 -11.83
CA GLY A 19 -2.45 0.04 -12.65
C GLY A 19 -1.08 0.29 -12.01
N VAL A 20 -0.81 -0.26 -10.81
CA VAL A 20 0.50 -0.16 -10.14
C VAL A 20 1.21 -1.51 -9.99
N GLU A 21 0.67 -2.57 -10.56
CA GLU A 21 1.19 -3.93 -10.47
C GLU A 21 2.66 -4.03 -10.92
N GLY A 22 3.03 -3.24 -11.94
CA GLY A 22 4.41 -3.16 -12.41
C GLY A 22 5.39 -2.61 -11.37
N LEU A 23 4.96 -1.64 -10.54
CA LEU A 23 5.77 -1.08 -9.46
C LEU A 23 5.97 -2.08 -8.32
N VAL A 24 4.91 -2.82 -7.95
CA VAL A 24 5.02 -3.90 -6.94
C VAL A 24 5.91 -5.02 -7.45
N ALA A 25 5.80 -5.39 -8.74
CA ALA A 25 6.65 -6.41 -9.34
C ALA A 25 8.13 -5.99 -9.38
N GLU A 26 8.42 -4.71 -9.66
CA GLU A 26 9.77 -4.14 -9.57
C GLU A 26 10.31 -4.26 -8.15
N GLU A 27 9.57 -3.77 -7.13
CA GLU A 27 9.97 -3.90 -5.71
C GLU A 27 10.28 -5.35 -5.31
N LEU A 28 9.43 -6.29 -5.70
CA LEU A 28 9.61 -7.70 -5.34
C LEU A 28 10.87 -8.31 -5.97
N ARG A 29 11.17 -7.98 -7.23
CA ARG A 29 12.43 -8.41 -7.88
C ARG A 29 13.65 -7.81 -7.18
N ASP A 30 13.59 -6.52 -6.84
CA ASP A 30 14.66 -5.82 -6.10
C ASP A 30 14.88 -6.42 -4.69
N MET A 31 13.82 -7.00 -4.10
CA MET A 31 13.89 -7.72 -2.84
C MET A 31 14.40 -9.16 -2.97
N GLY A 32 14.54 -9.68 -4.19
CA GLY A 32 14.98 -11.04 -4.46
C GLY A 32 13.85 -12.09 -4.47
N ALA A 33 12.59 -11.69 -4.70
CA ALA A 33 11.50 -12.62 -4.90
C ALA A 33 11.61 -13.36 -6.24
N GLU A 34 11.23 -14.62 -6.25
CA GLU A 34 11.24 -15.46 -7.43
C GLU A 34 9.88 -15.52 -8.11
N ASN A 35 9.85 -15.89 -9.40
CA ASN A 35 8.62 -16.12 -10.17
C ASN A 35 7.61 -14.95 -10.09
N VAL A 36 8.11 -13.71 -10.15
CA VAL A 36 7.28 -12.50 -10.00
C VAL A 36 6.39 -12.30 -11.22
N ALA A 37 5.08 -12.46 -11.03
CA ALA A 37 4.05 -12.40 -12.07
C ALA A 37 2.98 -11.35 -11.70
N PRO A 38 2.94 -10.18 -12.39
CA PRO A 38 1.87 -9.20 -12.20
C PRO A 38 0.56 -9.69 -12.85
N GLU A 39 -0.53 -9.53 -12.10
CA GLU A 39 -1.91 -9.76 -12.53
C GLU A 39 -2.76 -8.52 -12.17
N ASN A 40 -3.97 -8.42 -12.72
CA ASN A 40 -4.85 -7.29 -12.43
C ASN A 40 -5.12 -7.15 -10.92
N GLY A 41 -4.65 -6.04 -10.31
CA GLY A 41 -4.85 -5.70 -8.90
C GLY A 41 -4.02 -6.50 -7.90
N ARG A 42 -3.05 -7.31 -8.35
CA ARG A 42 -2.15 -8.09 -7.49
C ARG A 42 -0.87 -8.51 -8.21
N VAL A 43 0.12 -8.89 -7.44
CA VAL A 43 1.33 -9.56 -7.94
C VAL A 43 1.52 -10.88 -7.21
N LEU A 44 1.83 -11.93 -7.95
CA LEU A 44 2.22 -13.23 -7.40
C LEU A 44 3.73 -13.33 -7.42
N CYS A 45 4.29 -14.00 -6.42
CA CYS A 45 5.71 -14.38 -6.41
C CYS A 45 5.94 -15.60 -5.52
N ALA A 46 7.14 -16.15 -5.60
CA ALA A 46 7.61 -17.18 -4.71
C ALA A 46 8.69 -16.60 -3.78
N GLY A 47 8.75 -17.08 -2.53
CA GLY A 47 9.74 -16.63 -1.58
C GLY A 47 9.77 -17.44 -0.29
N SER A 48 10.87 -17.32 0.44
CA SER A 48 11.11 -17.95 1.74
C SER A 48 10.37 -17.21 2.88
N PRO A 49 10.41 -17.72 4.13
CA PRO A 49 9.91 -16.96 5.29
C PRO A 49 10.50 -15.56 5.42
N GLU A 50 11.79 -15.36 5.05
CA GLU A 50 12.45 -14.05 5.02
C GLU A 50 11.78 -13.12 4.03
N MET A 51 11.32 -13.63 2.87
CA MET A 51 10.59 -12.82 1.89
C MET A 51 9.25 -12.34 2.43
N ILE A 52 8.55 -13.13 3.26
CA ILE A 52 7.32 -12.69 3.94
C ILE A 52 7.62 -11.49 4.83
N ALA A 53 8.65 -11.55 5.67
CA ALA A 53 9.04 -10.45 6.55
C ALA A 53 9.53 -9.24 5.73
N ARG A 54 10.41 -9.46 4.76
CA ARG A 54 10.99 -8.43 3.88
C ARG A 54 9.91 -7.67 3.12
N ALA A 55 8.98 -8.36 2.49
CA ALA A 55 7.90 -7.73 1.74
C ALA A 55 6.97 -6.90 2.64
N ASN A 56 6.62 -7.39 3.85
CA ASN A 56 5.83 -6.63 4.80
C ASN A 56 6.55 -5.36 5.29
N ILE A 57 7.85 -5.44 5.56
CA ILE A 57 8.64 -4.31 6.08
C ILE A 57 8.93 -3.30 4.97
N ARG A 58 9.27 -3.75 3.75
CA ARG A 58 9.87 -2.90 2.73
C ARG A 58 8.91 -2.48 1.62
N SER A 59 7.80 -3.19 1.36
CA SER A 59 6.92 -2.82 0.25
C SER A 59 6.19 -1.50 0.51
N ARG A 60 6.30 -0.60 -0.47
CA ARG A 60 5.67 0.73 -0.49
C ARG A 60 4.32 0.72 -1.17
N PHE A 61 4.16 -0.15 -2.18
CA PHE A 61 3.04 -0.08 -3.12
C PHE A 61 2.01 -1.19 -2.93
N ALA A 62 2.36 -2.29 -2.24
CA ALA A 62 1.41 -3.35 -1.92
C ALA A 62 0.46 -2.95 -0.77
N GLU A 63 -0.77 -3.47 -0.80
CA GLU A 63 -1.77 -3.27 0.26
C GLU A 63 -1.63 -4.31 1.38
N ARG A 64 -1.15 -5.52 1.06
CA ARG A 64 -0.94 -6.66 1.96
C ARG A 64 0.09 -7.63 1.38
N VAL A 65 0.60 -8.50 2.23
CA VAL A 65 1.34 -9.71 1.86
C VAL A 65 0.54 -10.92 2.34
N LEU A 66 0.13 -11.77 1.40
CA LEU A 66 -0.69 -12.94 1.68
C LEU A 66 0.08 -14.20 1.27
N VAL A 67 -0.02 -15.28 2.04
CA VAL A 67 0.47 -16.61 1.66
C VAL A 67 -0.67 -17.36 0.99
N LEU A 68 -0.50 -17.83 -0.23
CA LEU A 68 -1.47 -18.63 -0.96
C LEU A 68 -1.40 -20.08 -0.48
N LEU A 69 -2.46 -20.59 0.13
CA LEU A 69 -2.57 -21.99 0.54
C LEU A 69 -3.02 -22.90 -0.58
N GLY A 70 -3.90 -22.41 -1.46
CA GLY A 70 -4.36 -23.19 -2.60
C GLY A 70 -5.37 -22.45 -3.48
N THR A 71 -5.55 -23.01 -4.66
CA THR A 71 -6.50 -22.51 -5.66
C THR A 71 -7.24 -23.72 -6.28
N PHE A 72 -8.57 -23.62 -6.36
CA PHE A 72 -9.43 -24.67 -6.92
C PHE A 72 -10.72 -24.06 -7.50
N GLU A 73 -11.48 -24.83 -8.26
CA GLU A 73 -12.80 -24.40 -8.76
C GLU A 73 -13.91 -24.81 -7.78
N ALA A 74 -14.87 -23.92 -7.55
CA ALA A 74 -16.07 -24.20 -6.79
C ALA A 74 -17.28 -23.45 -7.33
N LYS A 75 -18.28 -24.23 -7.80
CA LYS A 75 -19.58 -23.72 -8.28
C LYS A 75 -20.71 -23.97 -7.28
N SER A 76 -20.44 -24.70 -6.19
CA SER A 76 -21.38 -25.00 -5.11
C SER A 76 -20.69 -24.92 -3.76
N PHE A 77 -21.47 -24.74 -2.70
CA PHE A 77 -20.97 -24.75 -1.32
C PHE A 77 -20.31 -26.09 -0.95
N GLU A 78 -20.76 -27.20 -1.51
CA GLU A 78 -20.14 -28.52 -1.34
C GLU A 78 -18.72 -28.56 -1.92
N ASN A 79 -18.53 -28.05 -3.14
CA ASN A 79 -17.22 -27.95 -3.77
C ASN A 79 -16.28 -27.01 -2.96
N LEU A 80 -16.83 -25.88 -2.50
CA LEU A 80 -16.09 -24.93 -1.65
C LEU A 80 -15.62 -25.61 -0.37
N PHE A 81 -16.52 -26.30 0.34
CA PHE A 81 -16.21 -27.00 1.59
C PHE A 81 -15.11 -28.05 1.40
N ARG A 82 -15.25 -28.93 0.40
CA ARG A 82 -14.25 -29.98 0.12
C ARG A 82 -12.89 -29.41 -0.24
N GLY A 83 -12.88 -28.42 -1.14
CA GLY A 83 -11.62 -27.78 -1.56
C GLY A 83 -10.88 -27.10 -0.39
N VAL A 84 -11.62 -26.41 0.48
CA VAL A 84 -11.04 -25.76 1.67
C VAL A 84 -10.56 -26.79 2.69
N LYS A 85 -11.35 -27.85 2.95
CA LYS A 85 -11.01 -28.89 3.94
C LYS A 85 -9.73 -29.62 3.57
N ALA A 86 -9.43 -29.79 2.28
CA ALA A 86 -8.25 -30.47 1.77
C ALA A 86 -6.93 -29.69 1.90
N LEU A 87 -6.97 -28.39 2.29
CA LEU A 87 -5.77 -27.58 2.45
C LEU A 87 -4.99 -27.93 3.73
N PRO A 88 -3.67 -27.65 3.78
CA PRO A 88 -2.78 -28.10 4.87
C PRO A 88 -2.87 -27.19 6.11
N TRP A 89 -4.05 -27.11 6.73
CA TRP A 89 -4.33 -26.17 7.83
C TRP A 89 -3.44 -26.39 9.05
N THR A 90 -3.12 -27.64 9.37
CA THR A 90 -2.34 -28.01 10.56
C THR A 90 -0.86 -27.63 10.47
N GLU A 91 -0.36 -27.34 9.28
CA GLU A 91 0.99 -26.77 9.10
C GLU A 91 1.06 -25.31 9.58
N TRP A 92 -0.07 -24.62 9.63
CA TRP A 92 -0.17 -23.20 9.96
C TRP A 92 -0.82 -22.95 11.31
N ILE A 93 -2.03 -23.48 11.52
CA ILE A 93 -2.90 -23.13 12.62
C ILE A 93 -2.74 -24.13 13.77
N GLY A 94 -2.33 -23.64 14.93
CA GLY A 94 -2.24 -24.44 16.17
C GLY A 94 -3.58 -24.59 16.88
N ARG A 95 -3.57 -25.32 18.01
CA ARG A 95 -4.77 -25.67 18.79
C ARG A 95 -5.53 -24.44 19.34
N ASP A 96 -4.79 -23.40 19.68
CA ASP A 96 -5.33 -22.22 20.37
C ASP A 96 -5.44 -21.00 19.44
N ASP A 97 -4.96 -21.10 18.19
CA ASP A 97 -4.86 -19.97 17.27
C ASP A 97 -6.22 -19.54 16.74
N ALA A 98 -6.36 -18.23 16.52
CA ALA A 98 -7.55 -17.63 15.94
C ALA A 98 -7.45 -17.59 14.40
N PHE A 99 -8.56 -17.95 13.74
CA PHE A 99 -8.60 -18.00 12.25
C PHE A 99 -9.90 -17.39 11.69
N PRO A 100 -10.09 -16.07 11.84
CA PRO A 100 -11.22 -15.38 11.27
C PRO A 100 -11.15 -15.42 9.73
N VAL A 101 -12.33 -15.49 9.08
CA VAL A 101 -12.46 -15.58 7.62
C VAL A 101 -12.99 -14.28 7.06
N LYS A 102 -12.33 -13.72 6.03
CA LYS A 102 -12.76 -12.56 5.27
C LYS A 102 -12.53 -12.80 3.79
N GLY A 103 -13.30 -12.16 2.92
CA GLY A 103 -13.05 -12.30 1.49
C GLY A 103 -14.06 -11.59 0.61
N ARG A 104 -14.04 -11.96 -0.66
CA ARG A 104 -14.88 -11.36 -1.70
C ARG A 104 -15.31 -12.41 -2.72
N CYS A 105 -16.51 -12.22 -3.26
CA CYS A 105 -17.03 -12.98 -4.39
C CYS A 105 -17.24 -12.01 -5.56
N LEU A 106 -16.75 -12.36 -6.75
CA LEU A 106 -16.79 -11.54 -7.95
C LEU A 106 -17.14 -12.40 -9.16
N SER A 107 -18.23 -12.06 -9.85
CA SER A 107 -18.63 -12.71 -11.12
C SER A 107 -18.62 -14.26 -11.05
N SER A 108 -19.17 -14.83 -9.98
CA SER A 108 -19.16 -16.27 -9.67
C SER A 108 -20.54 -16.77 -9.30
N GLN A 109 -20.77 -18.09 -9.35
CA GLN A 109 -22.03 -18.67 -8.86
C GLN A 109 -22.19 -18.50 -7.35
N LEU A 110 -21.10 -18.61 -6.60
CA LEU A 110 -21.04 -18.31 -5.16
C LEU A 110 -20.89 -16.80 -4.95
N MET A 111 -21.98 -16.10 -4.68
CA MET A 111 -22.00 -14.63 -4.52
C MET A 111 -22.17 -14.16 -3.08
N SER A 112 -22.78 -14.96 -2.21
CA SER A 112 -23.01 -14.61 -0.81
C SER A 112 -21.70 -14.71 -0.04
N VAL A 113 -21.10 -13.55 0.29
CA VAL A 113 -19.88 -13.48 1.09
C VAL A 113 -20.09 -14.08 2.49
N PRO A 114 -21.18 -13.78 3.24
CA PRO A 114 -21.40 -14.37 4.56
C PRO A 114 -21.49 -15.90 4.53
N ASP A 115 -22.21 -16.47 3.55
CA ASP A 115 -22.34 -17.93 3.45
C ASP A 115 -21.00 -18.58 3.10
N CYS A 116 -20.25 -18.00 2.16
CA CYS A 116 -18.90 -18.47 1.86
C CYS A 116 -17.98 -18.41 3.10
N GLN A 117 -18.04 -17.34 3.91
CA GLN A 117 -17.30 -17.23 5.16
C GLN A 117 -17.65 -18.36 6.13
N ALA A 118 -18.94 -18.62 6.33
CA ALA A 118 -19.43 -19.69 7.21
C ALA A 118 -18.96 -21.07 6.73
N ILE A 119 -19.09 -21.37 5.44
CA ILE A 119 -18.67 -22.65 4.85
C ILE A 119 -17.16 -22.84 4.95
N ILE A 120 -16.37 -21.81 4.65
CA ILE A 120 -14.91 -21.84 4.77
C ILE A 120 -14.51 -22.08 6.22
N LYS A 121 -15.09 -21.32 7.18
CA LYS A 121 -14.80 -21.49 8.62
C LYS A 121 -15.12 -22.92 9.05
N LYS A 122 -16.29 -23.47 8.69
CA LYS A 122 -16.70 -24.83 9.00
C LYS A 122 -15.70 -25.86 8.43
N ALA A 123 -15.27 -25.69 7.16
CA ALA A 123 -14.33 -26.63 6.53
C ALA A 123 -12.96 -26.64 7.22
N VAL A 124 -12.47 -25.48 7.65
CA VAL A 124 -11.22 -25.37 8.43
C VAL A 124 -11.37 -26.07 9.79
N VAL A 125 -12.45 -25.80 10.52
CA VAL A 125 -12.75 -26.45 11.80
C VAL A 125 -12.77 -27.97 11.66
N GLU A 126 -13.47 -28.51 10.65
CA GLU A 126 -13.52 -29.96 10.45
C GLU A 126 -12.16 -30.56 10.10
N SER A 127 -11.33 -29.85 9.31
CA SER A 127 -9.95 -30.27 9.02
C SER A 127 -9.09 -30.29 10.29
N LEU A 128 -9.16 -29.25 11.12
CA LEU A 128 -8.39 -29.14 12.37
C LEU A 128 -8.85 -30.16 13.42
N LYS A 129 -10.16 -30.47 13.51
CA LYS A 129 -10.72 -31.49 14.40
C LYS A 129 -10.12 -32.89 14.12
N GLU A 130 -9.92 -33.25 12.86
CA GLU A 130 -9.34 -34.53 12.48
C GLU A 130 -7.94 -34.74 13.07
N THR A 131 -7.15 -33.66 13.20
CA THR A 131 -5.80 -33.72 13.74
C THR A 131 -5.75 -33.50 15.25
N TYR A 132 -6.40 -32.43 15.74
CA TYR A 132 -6.27 -32.02 17.14
C TYR A 132 -7.21 -32.74 18.09
N LYS A 133 -8.23 -33.44 17.59
CA LYS A 133 -9.26 -34.14 18.37
C LYS A 133 -9.96 -33.22 19.40
N LEU A 134 -10.22 -31.96 19.00
CA LEU A 134 -10.91 -30.94 19.80
C LEU A 134 -12.31 -30.70 19.23
N GLU A 135 -13.31 -30.62 20.10
CA GLU A 135 -14.68 -30.23 19.70
C GLU A 135 -14.82 -28.72 19.53
N HIS A 136 -14.04 -27.96 20.29
CA HIS A 136 -14.08 -26.49 20.30
C HIS A 136 -12.67 -25.91 20.24
N PHE A 137 -12.47 -24.83 19.45
CA PHE A 137 -11.22 -24.08 19.34
C PHE A 137 -11.34 -22.78 20.11
N PRO A 138 -10.47 -22.49 21.12
CA PRO A 138 -10.61 -21.31 21.99
C PRO A 138 -10.27 -19.98 21.27
N GLU A 139 -9.53 -20.02 20.16
CA GLU A 139 -9.13 -18.86 19.36
C GLU A 139 -8.49 -17.71 20.18
N THR A 140 -7.65 -18.05 21.15
CA THR A 140 -6.97 -17.12 22.06
C THR A 140 -5.50 -16.87 21.68
N GLY A 141 -4.95 -17.65 20.75
CA GLY A 141 -3.56 -17.60 20.32
C GLY A 141 -3.27 -16.60 19.21
N ALA A 142 -2.31 -16.92 18.33
CA ALA A 142 -1.96 -16.08 17.21
C ALA A 142 -3.09 -15.96 16.18
N ASN A 143 -3.19 -14.82 15.50
CA ASN A 143 -4.25 -14.57 14.52
C ASN A 143 -3.78 -14.95 13.11
N TYR A 144 -4.42 -15.94 12.52
CA TYR A 144 -4.25 -16.40 11.15
C TYR A 144 -5.46 -16.00 10.30
N GLN A 145 -5.61 -14.71 9.99
CA GLN A 145 -6.75 -14.26 9.20
C GLN A 145 -6.76 -14.92 7.82
N ILE A 146 -7.77 -15.76 7.58
CA ILE A 146 -8.00 -16.41 6.29
C ILE A 146 -8.63 -15.38 5.36
N GLN A 147 -8.01 -15.17 4.21
CA GLN A 147 -8.55 -14.36 3.11
C GLN A 147 -8.96 -15.26 1.96
N PHE A 148 -10.19 -15.09 1.46
CA PHE A 148 -10.60 -15.77 0.24
C PHE A 148 -10.98 -14.79 -0.87
N LEU A 149 -10.72 -15.22 -2.09
CA LEU A 149 -11.21 -14.57 -3.30
C LEU A 149 -11.86 -15.64 -4.18
N ILE A 150 -13.14 -15.48 -4.47
CA ILE A 150 -13.84 -16.27 -5.46
C ILE A 150 -14.09 -15.37 -6.67
N MET A 151 -13.49 -15.70 -7.79
CA MET A 151 -13.60 -14.92 -9.02
C MET A 151 -13.76 -15.85 -10.21
N LYS A 152 -14.86 -15.71 -10.94
CA LYS A 152 -15.20 -16.59 -12.08
C LYS A 152 -15.13 -18.08 -11.69
N ASP A 153 -15.74 -18.41 -10.55
CA ASP A 153 -15.79 -19.75 -9.93
C ASP A 153 -14.44 -20.32 -9.49
N LYS A 154 -13.33 -19.58 -9.65
CA LYS A 154 -12.02 -19.94 -9.14
C LYS A 154 -11.83 -19.38 -7.74
N VAL A 155 -11.59 -20.25 -6.78
CA VAL A 155 -11.33 -19.94 -5.36
C VAL A 155 -9.84 -19.84 -5.13
N SER A 156 -9.41 -18.79 -4.44
CA SER A 156 -8.06 -18.67 -3.86
C SER A 156 -8.21 -18.53 -2.36
N ILE A 157 -7.52 -19.36 -1.59
CA ILE A 157 -7.49 -19.32 -0.12
C ILE A 157 -6.09 -18.88 0.31
N MET A 158 -6.02 -17.86 1.14
CA MET A 158 -4.77 -17.19 1.53
C MET A 158 -4.77 -16.91 3.03
N LEU A 159 -3.58 -16.79 3.62
CA LEU A 159 -3.36 -16.30 4.99
C LEU A 159 -2.77 -14.88 4.95
N ASP A 160 -3.36 -13.97 5.73
CA ASP A 160 -2.93 -12.57 5.81
C ASP A 160 -1.78 -12.41 6.81
N THR A 161 -0.57 -12.23 6.29
CA THR A 161 0.63 -12.04 7.12
C THR A 161 0.75 -10.63 7.67
N SER A 162 0.09 -9.65 7.06
CA SER A 162 0.23 -8.23 7.38
C SER A 162 -0.60 -7.79 8.59
N GLY A 163 -1.81 -8.35 8.77
CA GLY A 163 -2.78 -7.92 9.77
C GLY A 163 -3.45 -6.59 9.38
N ALA A 164 -3.00 -5.46 9.88
CA ALA A 164 -3.42 -4.15 9.39
C ALA A 164 -2.85 -3.92 7.98
N GLY A 165 -3.63 -3.30 7.07
CA GLY A 165 -3.17 -3.03 5.71
C GLY A 165 -1.85 -2.24 5.67
N LEU A 166 -1.00 -2.47 4.66
CA LEU A 166 0.33 -1.88 4.60
C LEU A 166 0.30 -0.34 4.46
N HIS A 167 -0.75 0.23 3.88
CA HIS A 167 -0.95 1.68 3.86
C HIS A 167 -0.96 2.29 5.26
N LYS A 168 -1.42 1.58 6.30
CA LYS A 168 -1.37 2.04 7.69
C LYS A 168 0.06 1.98 8.23
N ARG A 169 0.90 2.94 7.84
CA ARG A 169 2.32 3.00 8.25
C ARG A 169 2.53 3.25 9.75
N GLY A 170 1.50 3.79 10.43
CA GLY A 170 1.52 4.07 11.86
C GLY A 170 1.86 5.51 12.26
N TYR A 171 2.30 6.36 11.31
CA TYR A 171 2.60 7.75 11.63
C TYR A 171 1.36 8.65 11.69
N ARG A 172 0.26 8.27 11.00
CA ARG A 172 -0.98 9.05 10.97
C ARG A 172 -1.98 8.52 11.99
N LYS A 173 -2.13 9.20 13.12
CA LYS A 173 -3.18 8.89 14.13
C LYS A 173 -4.49 9.62 13.84
N ASN A 174 -4.39 10.88 13.46
CA ASN A 174 -5.50 11.74 13.06
C ASN A 174 -5.32 12.13 11.60
N SER A 175 -6.38 12.27 10.86
CA SER A 175 -6.37 12.72 9.48
C SER A 175 -7.55 13.67 9.27
N ASN A 176 -7.37 14.63 8.38
CA ASN A 176 -8.47 15.42 7.84
C ASN A 176 -9.48 14.51 7.14
N GLU A 177 -10.63 15.01 6.78
CA GLU A 177 -11.60 14.26 5.98
C GLU A 177 -10.95 13.77 4.68
N ALA A 178 -11.10 12.48 4.39
CA ALA A 178 -10.69 11.79 3.17
C ALA A 178 -9.21 11.95 2.71
N PRO A 179 -8.21 11.68 3.56
CA PRO A 179 -6.80 11.79 3.17
C PRO A 179 -6.44 10.76 2.11
N ILE A 180 -5.44 11.12 1.26
CA ILE A 180 -4.86 10.18 0.31
C ILE A 180 -4.22 8.98 1.05
N LYS A 181 -4.37 7.77 0.52
CA LYS A 181 -3.69 6.59 1.09
C LYS A 181 -2.18 6.70 0.93
N GLU A 182 -1.44 6.25 1.92
CA GLU A 182 0.02 6.23 1.93
C GLU A 182 0.60 5.44 0.74
N THR A 183 0.01 4.30 0.40
CA THR A 183 0.42 3.50 -0.77
C THR A 183 0.22 4.27 -2.08
N LEU A 184 -0.86 5.04 -2.22
CA LEU A 184 -1.08 5.88 -3.40
C LEU A 184 -0.11 7.07 -3.45
N ALA A 185 0.14 7.73 -2.32
CA ALA A 185 1.12 8.81 -2.24
C ALA A 185 2.54 8.33 -2.60
N ALA A 186 2.95 7.15 -2.13
CA ALA A 186 4.22 6.51 -2.50
C ALA A 186 4.29 6.23 -4.02
N VAL A 187 3.19 5.75 -4.64
CA VAL A 187 3.08 5.56 -6.10
C VAL A 187 3.27 6.89 -6.82
N MET A 188 2.61 7.96 -6.37
CA MET A 188 2.74 9.28 -6.98
C MET A 188 4.19 9.79 -6.90
N ALA A 189 4.87 9.62 -5.75
CA ALA A 189 6.27 9.98 -5.56
C ALA A 189 7.20 9.19 -6.52
N LYS A 190 7.01 7.87 -6.65
CA LYS A 190 7.79 7.02 -7.57
C LYS A 190 7.58 7.42 -9.04
N LEU A 191 6.34 7.65 -9.46
CA LEU A 191 6.00 8.05 -10.83
C LEU A 191 6.54 9.44 -11.18
N SER A 192 6.62 10.35 -10.22
CA SER A 192 7.21 11.69 -10.35
C SER A 192 8.72 11.70 -10.22
N ARG A 193 9.35 10.54 -10.00
CA ARG A 193 10.80 10.38 -9.92
C ARG A 193 11.43 11.24 -8.83
N VAL A 194 10.81 11.26 -7.62
CA VAL A 194 11.41 11.91 -6.45
C VAL A 194 12.85 11.42 -6.27
N ARG A 195 13.80 12.34 -6.13
CA ARG A 195 15.24 12.08 -6.07
C ARG A 195 15.74 12.21 -4.64
N THR A 196 16.82 11.51 -4.33
CA THR A 196 17.49 11.55 -3.02
C THR A 196 18.16 12.90 -2.71
N ASP A 197 18.48 13.68 -3.76
CA ASP A 197 19.17 14.97 -3.72
C ASP A 197 18.28 16.14 -4.19
N GLY A 198 16.99 15.90 -4.38
CA GLY A 198 16.06 16.85 -4.97
C GLY A 198 15.09 17.49 -3.98
N THR A 199 14.35 18.47 -4.48
CA THR A 199 13.28 19.13 -3.73
C THR A 199 11.91 18.56 -4.10
N LEU A 200 11.09 18.26 -3.10
CA LEU A 200 9.67 17.91 -3.27
C LEU A 200 8.80 19.05 -2.71
N ILE A 201 7.80 19.50 -3.47
CA ILE A 201 6.83 20.47 -2.98
C ILE A 201 5.42 19.89 -3.11
N ASP A 202 4.62 20.03 -2.04
CA ASP A 202 3.18 19.77 -2.06
C ASP A 202 2.43 21.03 -1.62
N PRO A 203 1.82 21.78 -2.56
CA PRO A 203 1.11 23.02 -2.25
C PRO A 203 -0.32 22.82 -1.71
N PHE A 204 -0.74 21.59 -1.44
CA PHE A 204 -2.00 21.18 -0.81
C PHE A 204 -1.72 20.06 0.19
N CYS A 205 -0.77 20.27 1.11
CA CYS A 205 -0.13 19.18 1.84
C CYS A 205 -1.07 18.46 2.81
N GLY A 206 -2.13 19.09 3.29
CA GLY A 206 -3.08 18.49 4.21
C GLY A 206 -2.41 17.90 5.44
N SER A 207 -2.47 16.58 5.59
CA SER A 207 -1.80 15.86 6.68
C SER A 207 -0.35 15.42 6.35
N GLY A 208 0.23 15.90 5.24
CA GLY A 208 1.62 15.67 4.83
C GLY A 208 1.91 14.32 4.20
N THR A 209 0.91 13.55 3.80
CA THR A 209 1.10 12.17 3.33
C THR A 209 2.06 12.08 2.12
N ILE A 210 1.91 12.96 1.12
CA ILE A 210 2.76 12.96 -0.08
C ILE A 210 4.21 13.32 0.29
N LEU A 211 4.41 14.32 1.14
CA LEU A 211 5.74 14.74 1.61
C LEU A 211 6.45 13.63 2.39
N ILE A 212 5.72 12.98 3.30
CA ILE A 212 6.25 11.91 4.14
C ILE A 212 6.63 10.68 3.31
N GLU A 213 5.72 10.21 2.42
CA GLU A 213 6.02 9.05 1.56
C GLU A 213 7.12 9.41 0.53
N GLY A 214 7.17 10.65 0.05
CA GLY A 214 8.27 11.16 -0.79
C GLY A 214 9.61 11.15 -0.05
N ALA A 215 9.68 11.65 1.18
CA ALA A 215 10.87 11.63 2.01
C ALA A 215 11.32 10.19 2.34
N MET A 216 10.37 9.31 2.71
CA MET A 216 10.68 7.90 2.97
C MET A 216 11.19 7.19 1.71
N LEU A 217 10.67 7.52 0.53
CA LEU A 217 11.15 6.99 -0.75
C LEU A 217 12.56 7.48 -1.05
N ALA A 218 12.80 8.80 -0.99
CA ALA A 218 14.08 9.43 -1.25
C ALA A 218 15.18 8.92 -0.32
N MET A 219 14.88 8.80 0.99
CA MET A 219 15.83 8.35 2.01
C MET A 219 15.90 6.82 2.14
N HIS A 220 15.26 6.06 1.27
CA HIS A 220 15.19 4.59 1.34
C HIS A 220 14.69 4.04 2.69
N ILE A 221 13.88 4.80 3.42
CA ILE A 221 13.30 4.38 4.71
C ILE A 221 12.18 3.39 4.43
N ALA A 222 12.28 2.17 4.91
CA ALA A 222 11.28 1.15 4.71
C ALA A 222 9.98 1.47 5.51
N PRO A 223 8.80 1.42 4.88
CA PRO A 223 7.56 1.91 5.48
C PRO A 223 7.05 1.06 6.64
N GLY A 224 7.47 -0.19 6.74
CA GLY A 224 7.07 -1.14 7.78
C GLY A 224 7.98 -1.20 9.01
N LEU A 225 9.07 -0.42 9.07
CA LEU A 225 10.07 -0.51 10.15
C LEU A 225 9.50 -0.29 11.56
N ARG A 226 8.48 0.56 11.68
CA ARG A 226 7.93 1.01 12.98
C ARG A 226 6.59 0.37 13.33
N ARG A 227 6.20 -0.69 12.64
CA ARG A 227 4.92 -1.38 12.89
C ARG A 227 5.13 -2.86 13.11
N HIS A 228 4.10 -3.51 13.66
CA HIS A 228 4.03 -4.96 13.80
C HIS A 228 3.10 -5.58 12.76
N PHE A 229 3.34 -6.86 12.48
CA PHE A 229 2.61 -7.66 11.51
C PHE A 229 2.02 -8.91 12.17
N ALA A 230 0.92 -9.42 11.63
CA ALA A 230 0.27 -10.60 12.20
C ALA A 230 1.19 -11.82 12.25
N ALA A 231 1.98 -12.01 11.19
CA ALA A 231 2.88 -13.16 11.07
C ALA A 231 4.14 -13.09 11.98
N GLU A 232 4.37 -12.00 12.71
CA GLU A 232 5.43 -11.98 13.74
C GLU A 232 5.18 -12.99 14.89
N LYS A 233 3.93 -13.40 15.06
CA LYS A 233 3.52 -14.40 16.06
C LYS A 233 3.39 -15.81 15.49
N TRP A 234 3.67 -16.00 14.20
CA TRP A 234 3.51 -17.28 13.53
C TRP A 234 4.75 -18.14 13.63
N LYS A 235 4.58 -19.43 13.89
CA LYS A 235 5.69 -20.39 13.97
C LYS A 235 6.44 -20.53 12.64
N ALA A 236 5.73 -20.38 11.53
CA ALA A 236 6.30 -20.48 10.18
C ALA A 236 7.27 -19.33 9.82
N VAL A 237 7.18 -18.19 10.55
CA VAL A 237 8.07 -17.02 10.35
C VAL A 237 8.66 -16.62 11.70
N PRO A 238 9.72 -17.30 12.18
CA PRO A 238 10.33 -17.05 13.48
C PRO A 238 10.76 -15.59 13.70
N GLY A 239 10.72 -15.14 14.96
CA GLY A 239 10.96 -13.74 15.33
C GLY A 239 12.33 -13.18 14.88
N ASN A 240 13.37 -14.00 14.92
CA ASN A 240 14.71 -13.62 14.45
C ASN A 240 14.76 -13.24 12.95
N ILE A 241 13.87 -13.78 12.12
CA ILE A 241 13.74 -13.39 10.71
C ILE A 241 13.28 -11.93 10.62
N TRP A 242 12.27 -11.55 11.40
CA TRP A 242 11.76 -10.18 11.44
C TRP A 242 12.81 -9.17 11.90
N ASP A 243 13.58 -9.53 12.95
CA ASP A 243 14.64 -8.67 13.48
C ASP A 243 15.76 -8.48 12.45
N ASN A 244 16.20 -9.55 11.80
CA ASN A 244 17.22 -9.50 10.75
C ASN A 244 16.77 -8.65 9.56
N GLU A 245 15.51 -8.81 9.10
CA GLU A 245 14.98 -8.02 7.99
C GLU A 245 14.78 -6.54 8.35
N ARG A 246 14.47 -6.20 9.62
CA ARG A 246 14.45 -4.82 10.09
C ARG A 246 15.87 -4.21 10.11
N ILE A 247 16.85 -4.94 10.58
CA ILE A 247 18.26 -4.50 10.56
C ILE A 247 18.72 -4.26 9.13
N ALA A 248 18.45 -5.22 8.23
CA ALA A 248 18.81 -5.10 6.82
C ALA A 248 18.08 -3.93 6.13
N ALA A 249 16.81 -3.72 6.43
CA ALA A 249 16.05 -2.59 5.90
C ALA A 249 16.59 -1.24 6.40
N LYS A 250 16.99 -1.17 7.66
CA LYS A 250 17.59 0.04 8.24
C LYS A 250 18.95 0.35 7.65
N ALA A 251 19.76 -0.64 7.32
CA ALA A 251 21.08 -0.47 6.69
C ALA A 251 20.99 0.11 5.27
N LEU A 252 19.80 0.08 4.63
CA LEU A 252 19.57 0.68 3.31
C LEU A 252 19.20 2.17 3.37
N GLU A 253 18.98 2.74 4.56
CA GLU A 253 18.60 4.15 4.70
C GLU A 253 19.75 5.06 4.23
N ARG A 254 19.40 6.11 3.48
CA ARG A 254 20.29 7.13 2.93
C ARG A 254 19.89 8.50 3.45
N ARG A 255 20.31 8.84 4.66
CA ARG A 255 19.84 10.04 5.36
C ARG A 255 20.60 11.33 5.04
N ASP A 256 21.73 11.26 4.36
CA ASP A 256 22.64 12.40 4.16
C ASP A 256 22.72 12.88 2.70
N GLU A 257 21.70 12.59 1.89
CA GLU A 257 21.71 12.81 0.43
C GLU A 257 21.17 14.20 -0.02
N GLY A 258 20.80 15.08 0.92
CA GLY A 258 20.39 16.45 0.61
C GLY A 258 18.93 16.66 0.17
N PHE A 259 18.07 15.67 0.32
CA PHE A 259 16.64 15.79 0.06
C PHE A 259 15.94 16.81 0.96
N LEU A 260 15.07 17.64 0.37
CA LEU A 260 14.22 18.59 1.09
C LEU A 260 12.76 18.47 0.60
N ALA A 261 11.82 18.68 1.50
CA ALA A 261 10.39 18.71 1.16
C ALA A 261 9.70 19.90 1.80
N PHE A 262 8.86 20.58 1.02
CA PHE A 262 8.11 21.77 1.45
C PHE A 262 6.62 21.53 1.27
N GLY A 263 5.85 21.74 2.34
CA GLY A 263 4.40 21.63 2.34
C GLY A 263 3.75 23.00 2.49
N TYR A 264 2.71 23.26 1.70
CA TYR A 264 1.90 24.44 1.85
C TYR A 264 0.43 24.04 1.99
N ASP A 265 -0.30 24.76 2.80
CA ASP A 265 -1.75 24.64 2.92
C ASP A 265 -2.33 25.96 3.42
N ILE A 266 -3.56 26.28 3.07
CA ILE A 266 -4.25 27.46 3.60
C ILE A 266 -4.75 27.25 5.03
N ASP A 267 -4.89 25.98 5.46
CA ASP A 267 -5.35 25.60 6.79
C ASP A 267 -4.15 25.42 7.75
N PRO A 268 -4.04 26.27 8.80
CA PRO A 268 -2.99 26.11 9.81
C PRO A 268 -3.01 24.76 10.52
N GLU A 269 -4.18 24.14 10.67
CA GLU A 269 -4.30 22.83 11.29
C GLU A 269 -3.71 21.73 10.40
N ALA A 270 -3.89 21.80 9.07
CA ALA A 270 -3.26 20.92 8.11
C ALA A 270 -1.73 21.01 8.20
N VAL A 271 -1.16 22.20 8.29
CA VAL A 271 0.27 22.44 8.48
C VAL A 271 0.76 21.80 9.78
N ARG A 272 0.04 22.02 10.90
CA ARG A 272 0.37 21.42 12.20
C ARG A 272 0.38 19.89 12.12
N LEU A 273 -0.65 19.28 11.51
CA LEU A 273 -0.75 17.84 11.32
C LEU A 273 0.39 17.28 10.45
N THR A 274 0.77 18.01 9.39
CA THR A 274 1.91 17.65 8.54
C THR A 274 3.19 17.51 9.36
N LEU A 275 3.52 18.48 10.19
CA LEU A 275 4.74 18.48 11.02
C LEU A 275 4.70 17.38 12.10
N GLU A 276 3.55 17.17 12.74
CA GLU A 276 3.37 16.09 13.71
C GLU A 276 3.54 14.69 13.09
N ASN A 277 2.92 14.47 11.92
CA ASN A 277 3.03 13.21 11.22
C ASN A 277 4.46 12.96 10.71
N ALA A 278 5.14 13.99 10.20
CA ALA A 278 6.55 13.91 9.80
C ALA A 278 7.45 13.50 10.97
N LYS A 279 7.22 14.06 12.18
CA LYS A 279 7.92 13.65 13.40
C LYS A 279 7.67 12.19 13.75
N LYS A 280 6.42 11.73 13.72
CA LYS A 280 6.06 10.32 13.97
C LYS A 280 6.65 9.37 12.94
N ALA A 281 6.72 9.79 11.67
CA ALA A 281 7.36 9.03 10.59
C ALA A 281 8.91 9.00 10.70
N GLY A 282 9.51 9.92 11.47
CA GLY A 282 10.96 10.06 11.63
C GLY A 282 11.65 10.68 10.44
N VAL A 283 10.94 11.60 9.75
CA VAL A 283 11.42 12.36 8.58
C VAL A 283 11.30 13.88 8.75
N ALA A 284 11.04 14.33 9.97
CA ALA A 284 10.82 15.76 10.26
C ALA A 284 11.98 16.67 9.84
N GLN A 285 13.22 16.18 9.88
CA GLN A 285 14.39 16.97 9.45
C GLN A 285 14.43 17.29 7.96
N TYR A 286 13.62 16.60 7.15
CA TYR A 286 13.56 16.81 5.70
C TYR A 286 12.34 17.62 5.27
N ILE A 287 11.39 17.86 6.18
CA ILE A 287 10.08 18.42 5.85
C ILE A 287 9.87 19.75 6.59
N SER A 288 9.64 20.79 5.83
CA SER A 288 9.13 22.09 6.32
C SER A 288 7.71 22.29 5.80
N ALA A 289 6.84 22.88 6.62
CA ALA A 289 5.49 23.21 6.19
C ALA A 289 5.07 24.57 6.75
N GLU A 290 4.32 25.33 5.97
CA GLU A 290 3.84 26.65 6.34
C GLU A 290 2.47 26.96 5.73
N VAL A 291 1.76 27.93 6.34
CA VAL A 291 0.48 28.41 5.82
C VAL A 291 0.74 29.29 4.61
N ARG A 292 0.25 28.85 3.43
CA ARG A 292 0.43 29.58 2.16
C ARG A 292 -0.68 29.26 1.18
N ASP A 293 -1.23 30.29 0.50
CA ASP A 293 -2.17 30.09 -0.60
C ASP A 293 -1.42 29.63 -1.87
N ILE A 294 -2.06 28.81 -2.68
CA ILE A 294 -1.53 28.37 -3.99
C ILE A 294 -1.21 29.56 -4.92
N LYS A 295 -1.87 30.71 -4.75
CA LYS A 295 -1.60 31.93 -5.52
C LYS A 295 -0.18 32.46 -5.30
N ASP A 296 0.36 32.22 -4.11
CA ASP A 296 1.70 32.66 -3.69
C ASP A 296 2.75 31.57 -3.87
N PHE A 297 2.44 30.55 -4.67
CA PHE A 297 3.34 29.44 -4.96
C PHE A 297 4.63 29.91 -5.65
N SER A 298 5.76 29.44 -5.11
CA SER A 298 7.08 29.52 -5.75
C SER A 298 7.82 28.20 -5.65
N ASN A 299 8.67 27.91 -6.61
CA ASN A 299 9.58 26.76 -6.59
C ASN A 299 11.01 27.25 -6.72
N ASP A 300 11.63 27.49 -5.58
CA ASP A 300 13.03 27.89 -5.51
C ASP A 300 13.95 26.66 -5.54
N GLY A 301 15.18 26.87 -5.99
CA GLY A 301 16.14 25.78 -6.12
C GLY A 301 16.37 25.31 -7.57
N PRO A 302 17.43 24.51 -7.79
CA PRO A 302 17.89 24.14 -9.13
C PRO A 302 17.02 23.06 -9.79
N PHE A 303 16.47 22.11 -9.02
CA PHE A 303 15.63 21.04 -9.53
C PHE A 303 14.74 20.45 -8.45
N GLY A 304 13.62 19.87 -8.87
CA GLY A 304 12.66 19.25 -7.98
C GLY A 304 11.40 18.78 -8.67
N CYS A 305 10.44 18.37 -7.86
CA CYS A 305 9.12 18.02 -8.34
C CYS A 305 8.03 18.59 -7.43
N VAL A 306 6.93 19.02 -8.05
CA VAL A 306 5.69 19.38 -7.36
C VAL A 306 4.72 18.22 -7.52
N ILE A 307 4.22 17.71 -6.39
CA ILE A 307 3.26 16.60 -6.38
C ILE A 307 2.10 17.02 -5.48
N CYS A 308 0.88 17.00 -6.00
CA CYS A 308 -0.27 17.41 -5.20
C CYS A 308 -1.54 16.60 -5.46
N ASN A 309 -2.39 16.63 -4.43
CA ASN A 309 -3.77 16.17 -4.46
C ASN A 309 -4.66 17.39 -4.14
N PRO A 310 -4.92 18.27 -5.13
CA PRO A 310 -5.73 19.45 -4.90
C PRO A 310 -7.16 19.06 -4.50
N PRO A 311 -7.89 19.92 -3.76
CA PRO A 311 -9.29 19.66 -3.43
C PRO A 311 -10.15 19.58 -4.70
N TYR A 312 -11.12 18.66 -4.70
CA TYR A 312 -12.06 18.48 -5.82
C TYR A 312 -13.51 18.38 -5.33
N GLY A 313 -14.45 18.75 -6.23
CA GLY A 313 -15.82 19.13 -5.90
C GLY A 313 -16.75 18.09 -5.28
N GLU A 314 -16.41 16.80 -5.26
CA GLU A 314 -17.31 15.79 -4.67
C GLU A 314 -17.13 15.60 -3.14
N ARG A 315 -16.08 16.21 -2.54
CA ARG A 315 -15.74 15.94 -1.13
C ARG A 315 -15.52 17.19 -0.27
N LEU A 316 -15.05 18.29 -0.82
CA LEU A 316 -14.58 19.44 -0.03
C LEU A 316 -15.01 20.80 -0.58
N LEU A 317 -15.33 20.93 -1.88
CA LEU A 317 -15.66 22.21 -2.55
C LEU A 317 -16.73 22.01 -3.62
N ASP A 318 -17.40 23.10 -4.03
CA ASP A 318 -18.19 23.08 -5.26
C ASP A 318 -17.28 23.00 -6.50
N VAL A 319 -17.83 22.51 -7.62
CA VAL A 319 -17.10 22.28 -8.88
C VAL A 319 -16.42 23.54 -9.38
N LYS A 320 -17.06 24.71 -9.26
CA LYS A 320 -16.54 26.00 -9.77
C LYS A 320 -15.29 26.42 -9.00
N THR A 321 -15.31 26.29 -7.69
CA THR A 321 -14.16 26.59 -6.82
C THR A 321 -12.98 25.66 -7.13
N ALA A 322 -13.22 24.37 -7.36
CA ALA A 322 -12.18 23.42 -7.78
C ALA A 322 -11.55 23.82 -9.14
N GLU A 323 -12.38 24.18 -10.12
CA GLU A 323 -11.90 24.66 -11.43
C GLU A 323 -11.04 25.93 -11.33
N ASP A 324 -11.41 26.87 -10.44
CA ASP A 324 -10.62 28.09 -10.23
C ASP A 324 -9.26 27.82 -9.57
N ILE A 325 -9.18 26.80 -8.70
CA ILE A 325 -7.91 26.29 -8.18
C ILE A 325 -7.07 25.73 -9.33
N TYR A 326 -7.64 24.90 -10.21
CA TYR A 326 -6.90 24.33 -11.36
C TYR A 326 -6.38 25.41 -12.31
N LYS A 327 -7.17 26.46 -12.59
CA LYS A 327 -6.73 27.64 -13.37
C LYS A 327 -5.56 28.35 -12.69
N THR A 328 -5.62 28.49 -11.36
CA THR A 328 -4.55 29.11 -10.58
C THR A 328 -3.28 28.26 -10.63
N MET A 329 -3.40 26.94 -10.44
CA MET A 329 -2.27 26.01 -10.59
C MET A 329 -1.64 26.15 -11.98
N GLY A 330 -2.44 26.21 -13.06
CA GLY A 330 -1.95 26.39 -14.41
C GLY A 330 -1.17 27.68 -14.65
N ARG A 331 -1.47 28.74 -13.91
CA ARG A 331 -0.76 30.04 -13.96
C ARG A 331 0.55 30.01 -13.17
N VAL A 332 0.55 29.38 -11.97
CA VAL A 332 1.71 29.43 -11.07
C VAL A 332 2.72 28.28 -11.31
N PHE A 333 2.28 27.16 -11.89
CA PHE A 333 3.19 26.07 -12.25
C PHE A 333 3.84 26.34 -13.60
N THR A 334 4.72 27.35 -13.61
CA THR A 334 5.44 27.75 -14.82
C THR A 334 6.51 26.72 -15.19
N PRO A 335 6.69 26.41 -16.48
CA PRO A 335 7.78 25.54 -16.91
C PRO A 335 9.14 26.08 -16.43
N LYS A 336 9.90 25.22 -15.74
CA LYS A 336 11.23 25.57 -15.25
C LYS A 336 12.16 24.38 -15.43
N ARG A 337 13.32 24.60 -16.06
CA ARG A 337 14.33 23.55 -16.25
C ARG A 337 14.69 22.89 -14.92
N GLY A 338 14.71 21.57 -14.90
CA GLY A 338 14.97 20.77 -13.69
C GLY A 338 13.74 20.53 -12.82
N TRP A 339 12.57 21.10 -13.13
CA TRP A 339 11.34 20.90 -12.39
C TRP A 339 10.30 20.10 -13.16
N SER A 340 9.53 19.31 -12.44
CA SER A 340 8.34 18.63 -12.95
C SER A 340 7.14 18.90 -12.03
N TYR A 341 5.94 18.80 -12.62
CA TYR A 341 4.70 19.03 -11.90
C TYR A 341 3.79 17.83 -12.09
N ALA A 342 3.09 17.43 -11.02
CA ALA A 342 2.14 16.34 -11.11
C ALA A 342 0.96 16.56 -10.15
N ALA A 343 -0.24 16.30 -10.65
CA ALA A 343 -1.46 16.42 -9.86
C ALA A 343 -2.36 15.20 -10.09
N ILE A 344 -3.03 14.74 -9.04
CA ILE A 344 -4.08 13.74 -9.14
C ILE A 344 -5.45 14.41 -9.08
N SER A 345 -6.32 14.11 -10.04
CA SER A 345 -7.70 14.62 -10.05
C SER A 345 -8.67 13.63 -10.68
N PRO A 346 -9.91 13.52 -10.20
CA PRO A 346 -10.99 12.79 -10.85
C PRO A 346 -11.66 13.61 -11.97
N ASP A 347 -11.40 14.92 -12.02
CA ASP A 347 -12.07 15.85 -12.93
C ASP A 347 -11.54 15.69 -14.36
N GLU A 348 -12.43 15.36 -15.30
CA GLU A 348 -12.09 15.22 -16.71
C GLU A 348 -11.74 16.57 -17.38
N ARG A 349 -12.16 17.68 -16.79
CA ARG A 349 -11.88 19.04 -17.25
C ARG A 349 -10.58 19.62 -16.68
N PHE A 350 -9.86 18.85 -15.83
CA PHE A 350 -8.63 19.30 -15.16
C PHE A 350 -7.66 19.99 -16.13
N GLU A 351 -7.30 19.35 -17.25
CA GLU A 351 -6.34 19.91 -18.22
C GLU A 351 -6.85 21.16 -18.93
N ILE A 352 -8.17 21.24 -19.17
CA ILE A 352 -8.81 22.43 -19.79
C ILE A 352 -8.65 23.61 -18.82
N CYS A 353 -8.97 23.41 -17.56
CA CYS A 353 -8.84 24.42 -16.52
C CYS A 353 -7.39 24.77 -16.23
N PHE A 354 -6.51 23.77 -16.18
CA PHE A 354 -5.07 23.95 -16.00
C PHE A 354 -4.39 24.67 -17.19
N GLY A 355 -5.01 24.64 -18.36
CA GLY A 355 -4.55 25.35 -19.56
C GLY A 355 -3.42 24.64 -20.33
N LYS A 356 -3.02 23.44 -19.94
CA LYS A 356 -1.95 22.66 -20.61
C LYS A 356 -2.28 21.16 -20.57
N LYS A 357 -2.03 20.45 -21.69
CA LYS A 357 -2.08 18.98 -21.73
C LYS A 357 -0.88 18.38 -20.99
N ALA A 358 -1.13 17.33 -20.21
CA ALA A 358 -0.07 16.60 -19.53
C ALA A 358 0.81 15.81 -20.54
N ASP A 359 2.12 15.74 -20.28
CA ASP A 359 3.04 14.93 -21.07
C ASP A 359 2.76 13.42 -20.89
N ARG A 360 2.31 13.04 -19.70
CA ARG A 360 1.83 11.68 -19.38
C ARG A 360 0.64 11.73 -18.47
N ARG A 361 -0.25 10.75 -18.63
CA ARG A 361 -1.37 10.48 -17.71
C ARG A 361 -1.30 9.05 -17.24
N ARG A 362 -1.65 8.83 -15.97
CA ARG A 362 -1.79 7.50 -15.40
C ARG A 362 -3.14 7.38 -14.70
N LYS A 363 -3.94 6.40 -15.08
CA LYS A 363 -5.17 6.08 -14.36
C LYS A 363 -4.83 5.48 -13.01
N LEU A 364 -5.32 6.08 -11.92
CA LEU A 364 -5.14 5.64 -10.55
C LEU A 364 -6.50 5.70 -9.82
N TYR A 365 -6.55 5.14 -8.62
CA TYR A 365 -7.77 5.12 -7.81
C TYR A 365 -7.49 5.68 -6.42
N ASN A 366 -8.21 6.75 -6.04
CA ASN A 366 -8.20 7.27 -4.67
C ASN A 366 -9.42 6.74 -3.90
N GLY A 367 -9.26 5.60 -3.21
CA GLY A 367 -10.37 4.82 -2.70
C GLY A 367 -11.18 4.21 -3.85
N MET A 368 -12.47 4.55 -3.92
CA MET A 368 -13.36 4.12 -5.01
C MET A 368 -13.37 5.10 -6.19
N ILE A 369 -12.79 6.29 -6.03
CA ILE A 369 -12.82 7.34 -7.04
C ILE A 369 -11.75 7.07 -8.09
N ARG A 370 -12.19 6.99 -9.35
CA ARG A 370 -11.29 6.93 -10.50
C ARG A 370 -10.68 8.31 -10.73
N CYS A 371 -9.35 8.40 -10.72
CA CYS A 371 -8.59 9.61 -10.95
C CYS A 371 -7.63 9.44 -12.14
N GLN A 372 -7.21 10.58 -12.68
CA GLN A 372 -6.05 10.66 -13.54
C GLN A 372 -4.90 11.33 -12.76
N TYR A 373 -3.71 10.77 -12.88
CA TYR A 373 -2.47 11.40 -12.42
C TYR A 373 -1.81 12.07 -13.63
N TYR A 374 -1.89 13.39 -13.66
CA TYR A 374 -1.37 14.23 -14.74
C TYR A 374 0.07 14.61 -14.42
N MET A 375 0.99 14.39 -15.36
CA MET A 375 2.41 14.61 -15.15
C MET A 375 2.98 15.48 -16.27
N TYR A 376 3.72 16.52 -15.88
CA TYR A 376 4.34 17.55 -16.75
C TYR A 376 5.84 17.54 -16.49
N PHE A 377 6.63 17.08 -17.47
CA PHE A 377 8.08 16.90 -17.37
C PHE A 377 8.86 17.84 -18.28
N LYS A 378 8.20 18.43 -19.28
CA LYS A 378 8.83 19.30 -20.26
C LYS A 378 8.75 20.75 -19.82
N ALA A 379 9.91 21.37 -19.72
CA ALA A 379 10.03 22.80 -19.52
C ALA A 379 9.64 23.55 -20.79
#